data_f4a313b478b6334d95517b263a49dd5b
#
_entry.id   f4a313b478b6334d95517b263a49dd5b
#
_cell.length_a   1.000
_cell.length_b   1.000
_cell.length_c   1.000
_cell.angle_alpha   90.00
_cell.angle_beta   90.00
_cell.angle_gamma   90.00
#
_symmetry.space_group_name_H-M   'P 1'
#
loop_
_entity.id
_entity.type
_entity.pdbx_description
1 polymer ?
#
loop_
_entity_poly.entity_id
_entity_poly.type
_entity_poly.pdbx_seq_one_letter_code
_entity_poly.pdbx_strand_id
1 'polypeptide(L)'
;VPQMVYYVYAYTRLVADGTIKAGDKINVDVPTGNFGNILAAYYAKEMGLPIAKFICASNDNKVLFDFFQTGTYDRNREFILTTSPSMDILISSNLERLIYKIAGNDAEKNSELMKELTTDGVYTITDDMKAKLAEFYGGYATEAETAATIKKVYESDDYIIDTHTAVAATVYGKYVAETGDKTPTVIASTASPYKFTRSVMNAIDPEYDSKTDFELVDELEKLSGVKVPQAIEDILSLIHISEPTRRVVI
;
A
#
# COMPACT_ATOMS: atom_id res chain seq x y z
N VAL A 1 -1.33 -16.40 -0.09
CA VAL A 1 -0.38 -17.28 0.65
C VAL A 1 1.07 -16.84 0.44
N PRO A 2 1.62 -16.62 -0.78
CA PRO A 2 3.04 -16.26 -0.90
C PRO A 2 3.44 -14.99 -0.15
N GLN A 3 2.58 -14.00 -0.07
CA GLN A 3 2.86 -12.72 0.62
C GLN A 3 3.05 -12.86 2.14
N MET A 4 2.58 -13.94 2.76
CA MET A 4 2.81 -14.20 4.20
C MET A 4 4.32 -14.34 4.51
N VAL A 5 5.08 -14.87 3.56
CA VAL A 5 6.55 -15.05 3.68
C VAL A 5 7.26 -13.71 3.93
N TYR A 6 6.78 -12.61 3.36
CA TYR A 6 7.40 -11.28 3.55
C TYR A 6 7.41 -10.86 5.01
N TYR A 7 6.31 -11.08 5.72
CA TYR A 7 6.18 -10.69 7.13
C TYR A 7 6.97 -11.60 8.06
N VAL A 8 6.97 -12.91 7.80
CA VAL A 8 7.82 -13.86 8.53
C VAL A 8 9.30 -13.53 8.32
N TYR A 9 9.69 -13.24 7.07
CA TYR A 9 11.07 -12.86 6.75
C TYR A 9 11.45 -11.53 7.41
N ALA A 10 10.63 -10.50 7.30
CA ALA A 10 10.89 -9.21 7.93
C ALA A 10 11.05 -9.35 9.45
N TYR A 11 10.15 -10.07 10.10
CA TYR A 11 10.23 -10.33 11.53
C TYR A 11 11.52 -11.06 11.93
N THR A 12 11.86 -12.13 11.21
CA THR A 12 13.08 -12.90 11.50
C THR A 12 14.35 -12.09 11.26
N ARG A 13 14.34 -11.16 10.30
CA ARG A 13 15.45 -10.23 10.08
C ARG A 13 15.61 -9.25 11.25
N LEU A 14 14.51 -8.64 11.72
CA LEU A 14 14.54 -7.75 12.90
C LEU A 14 15.05 -8.45 14.16
N VAL A 15 14.75 -9.74 14.33
CA VAL A 15 15.31 -10.55 15.43
C VAL A 15 16.79 -10.84 15.20
N ALA A 16 17.17 -11.20 13.98
CA ALA A 16 18.55 -11.60 13.65
C ALA A 16 19.55 -10.43 13.76
N ASP A 17 19.12 -9.21 13.42
CA ASP A 17 19.96 -8.00 13.53
C ASP A 17 19.88 -7.34 14.92
N GLY A 18 19.09 -7.91 15.84
CA GLY A 18 18.98 -7.45 17.23
C GLY A 18 18.08 -6.24 17.45
N THR A 19 17.34 -5.78 16.44
CA THR A 19 16.38 -4.68 16.57
C THR A 19 15.26 -5.02 17.56
N ILE A 20 14.81 -6.28 17.55
CA ILE A 20 13.83 -6.82 18.50
C ILE A 20 14.30 -8.18 19.03
N LYS A 21 13.68 -8.66 20.10
CA LYS A 21 13.85 -10.03 20.59
C LYS A 21 12.76 -10.94 20.04
N ALA A 22 13.05 -12.24 19.95
CA ALA A 22 12.05 -13.22 19.60
C ALA A 22 10.86 -13.18 20.58
N GLY A 23 9.65 -13.02 20.05
CA GLY A 23 8.41 -12.85 20.82
C GLY A 23 7.99 -11.40 21.03
N ASP A 24 8.86 -10.41 20.78
CA ASP A 24 8.47 -9.01 20.79
C ASP A 24 7.44 -8.73 19.68
N LYS A 25 6.48 -7.87 19.97
CA LYS A 25 5.46 -7.50 19.02
C LYS A 25 5.96 -6.44 18.05
N ILE A 26 5.49 -6.53 16.82
CA ILE A 26 5.68 -5.49 15.79
C ILE A 26 4.32 -4.98 15.29
N ASN A 27 4.30 -3.80 14.73
CA ASN A 27 3.20 -3.34 13.87
C ASN A 27 3.55 -3.58 12.40
N VAL A 28 2.54 -3.69 11.56
CA VAL A 28 2.70 -3.77 10.09
C VAL A 28 1.87 -2.67 9.47
N ASP A 29 2.51 -1.87 8.64
CA ASP A 29 1.87 -0.82 7.85
C ASP A 29 1.92 -1.19 6.37
N VAL A 30 0.77 -1.15 5.73
CA VAL A 30 0.62 -1.66 4.36
C VAL A 30 -0.15 -0.67 3.49
N PRO A 31 0.47 -0.20 2.38
CA PRO A 31 -0.26 0.55 1.37
C PRO A 31 -1.29 -0.39 0.73
N THR A 32 -2.57 -0.08 0.91
CA THR A 32 -3.62 -1.07 0.70
C THR A 32 -4.64 -0.61 -0.34
N GLY A 33 -4.73 -1.40 -1.42
CA GLY A 33 -5.81 -1.37 -2.40
C GLY A 33 -6.70 -2.61 -2.21
N ASN A 34 -6.43 -3.69 -2.94
CA ASN A 34 -7.21 -4.93 -2.94
C ASN A 34 -7.16 -5.76 -1.63
N PHE A 35 -6.57 -5.25 -0.57
CA PHE A 35 -6.50 -5.89 0.74
C PHE A 35 -5.69 -7.20 0.81
N GLY A 36 -5.10 -7.64 -0.30
CA GLY A 36 -4.41 -8.95 -0.37
C GLY A 36 -3.16 -9.02 0.51
N ASN A 37 -2.35 -7.96 0.52
CA ASN A 37 -1.08 -7.91 1.23
C ASN A 37 -1.30 -7.82 2.75
N ILE A 38 -2.12 -6.89 3.22
CA ILE A 38 -2.42 -6.75 4.65
C ILE A 38 -3.17 -7.99 5.20
N LEU A 39 -4.02 -8.62 4.39
CA LEU A 39 -4.67 -9.89 4.74
C LEU A 39 -3.63 -11.01 4.91
N ALA A 40 -2.56 -11.02 4.13
CA ALA A 40 -1.48 -11.99 4.32
C ALA A 40 -0.75 -11.76 5.64
N ALA A 41 -0.54 -10.50 6.07
CA ALA A 41 -0.03 -10.20 7.41
C ALA A 41 -0.99 -10.68 8.50
N TYR A 42 -2.29 -10.49 8.32
CA TYR A 42 -3.32 -10.99 9.24
C TYR A 42 -3.24 -12.51 9.39
N TYR A 43 -3.13 -13.25 8.29
CA TYR A 43 -2.97 -14.70 8.35
C TYR A 43 -1.63 -15.12 8.96
N ALA A 44 -0.54 -14.38 8.75
CA ALA A 44 0.73 -14.65 9.42
C ALA A 44 0.60 -14.51 10.95
N LYS A 45 -0.16 -13.51 11.43
CA LYS A 45 -0.51 -13.38 12.85
C LYS A 45 -1.32 -14.57 13.35
N GLU A 46 -2.36 -14.99 12.62
CA GLU A 46 -3.17 -16.16 12.96
C GLU A 46 -2.32 -17.45 13.06
N MET A 47 -1.19 -17.50 12.33
CA MET A 47 -0.20 -18.59 12.41
C MET A 47 0.81 -18.42 13.55
N GLY A 48 0.73 -17.34 14.33
CA GLY A 48 1.55 -17.12 15.51
C GLY A 48 2.61 -16.02 15.38
N LEU A 49 2.69 -15.29 14.27
CA LEU A 49 3.61 -14.15 14.14
C LEU A 49 3.17 -13.04 15.10
N PRO A 50 4.08 -12.48 15.96
CA PRO A 50 3.69 -11.48 16.96
C PRO A 50 3.41 -10.11 16.36
N ILE A 51 2.26 -9.93 15.72
CA ILE A 51 1.80 -8.64 15.19
C ILE A 51 0.81 -8.02 16.17
N ALA A 52 1.08 -6.79 16.61
CA ALA A 52 0.21 -6.03 17.51
C ALA A 52 -0.88 -5.28 16.76
N LYS A 53 -0.50 -4.56 15.68
CA LYS A 53 -1.40 -3.67 14.94
C LYS A 53 -1.18 -3.80 13.43
N PHE A 54 -2.27 -3.73 12.68
CA PHE A 54 -2.27 -3.60 11.23
C PHE A 54 -2.67 -2.17 10.87
N ILE A 55 -1.77 -1.44 10.23
CA ILE A 55 -2.03 -0.09 9.74
C ILE A 55 -2.40 -0.22 8.27
N CYS A 56 -3.67 0.06 7.96
CA CYS A 56 -4.22 -0.01 6.61
C CYS A 56 -4.16 1.39 6.00
N ALA A 57 -3.16 1.63 5.18
CA ALA A 57 -2.95 2.92 4.53
C ALA A 57 -3.71 3.01 3.20
N SER A 58 -4.52 4.04 3.04
CA SER A 58 -5.26 4.36 1.82
C SER A 58 -4.71 5.64 1.18
N ASN A 59 -4.88 5.78 -0.14
CA ASN A 59 -4.73 7.06 -0.83
C ASN A 59 -6.05 7.87 -0.80
N ASP A 60 -6.23 8.87 -1.66
CA ASP A 60 -7.45 9.68 -1.73
C ASP A 60 -8.71 8.85 -2.04
N ASN A 61 -8.60 7.64 -2.62
CA ASN A 61 -9.68 6.67 -2.73
C ASN A 61 -9.88 5.92 -1.39
N LYS A 62 -10.18 6.63 -0.35
CA LYS A 62 -10.15 6.21 1.05
C LYS A 62 -11.30 5.31 1.50
N VAL A 63 -11.79 4.42 0.64
CA VAL A 63 -12.91 3.52 0.96
C VAL A 63 -12.63 2.62 2.17
N LEU A 64 -11.40 2.11 2.28
CA LEU A 64 -11.00 1.28 3.43
C LEU A 64 -10.86 2.10 4.71
N PHE A 65 -10.30 3.32 4.64
CA PHE A 65 -10.26 4.22 5.78
C PHE A 65 -11.66 4.47 6.33
N ASP A 66 -12.60 4.87 5.48
CA ASP A 66 -13.99 5.14 5.88
C ASP A 66 -14.64 3.88 6.48
N PHE A 67 -14.39 2.70 5.89
CA PHE A 67 -14.87 1.42 6.41
C PHE A 67 -14.36 1.13 7.84
N PHE A 68 -13.06 1.28 8.09
CA PHE A 68 -12.51 1.06 9.44
C PHE A 68 -13.02 2.05 10.47
N GLN A 69 -13.33 3.29 10.06
CA GLN A 69 -13.90 4.30 10.95
C GLN A 69 -15.37 4.01 11.27
N THR A 70 -16.17 3.69 10.26
CA THR A 70 -17.63 3.63 10.38
C THR A 70 -18.20 2.23 10.55
N GLY A 71 -17.56 1.21 10.02
CA GLY A 71 -18.10 -0.13 9.82
C GLY A 71 -18.95 -0.24 8.54
N THR A 72 -19.07 0.83 7.76
CA THR A 72 -19.80 0.87 6.50
C THR A 72 -18.83 0.91 5.33
N TYR A 73 -18.97 -0.04 4.43
CA TYR A 73 -18.25 -0.07 3.15
C TYR A 73 -19.14 0.49 2.06
N ASP A 74 -18.74 1.60 1.45
CA ASP A 74 -19.50 2.29 0.42
C ASP A 74 -18.63 2.53 -0.82
N ARG A 75 -19.02 1.87 -1.95
CA ARG A 75 -18.36 2.04 -3.26
C ARG A 75 -19.01 3.15 -4.12
N ASN A 76 -20.15 3.70 -3.68
CA ASN A 76 -20.88 4.72 -4.41
C ASN A 76 -20.25 6.10 -4.24
N ARG A 77 -19.06 6.27 -4.76
CA ARG A 77 -18.25 7.49 -4.66
C ARG A 77 -17.50 7.77 -5.95
N GLU A 78 -17.01 8.98 -6.08
CA GLU A 78 -16.15 9.34 -7.19
C GLU A 78 -14.83 8.55 -7.15
N PHE A 79 -14.38 8.12 -8.33
CA PHE A 79 -13.09 7.47 -8.51
C PHE A 79 -12.02 8.53 -8.79
N ILE A 80 -10.96 8.54 -7.99
CA ILE A 80 -9.88 9.52 -8.06
C ILE A 80 -8.64 8.83 -8.64
N LEU A 81 -8.09 9.39 -9.72
CA LEU A 81 -6.80 8.97 -10.25
C LEU A 81 -5.68 9.61 -9.43
N THR A 82 -4.78 8.79 -8.90
CA THR A 82 -3.68 9.23 -8.04
C THR A 82 -2.32 8.81 -8.58
N THR A 83 -1.26 9.27 -7.92
CA THR A 83 0.12 8.84 -8.20
C THR A 83 0.44 7.45 -7.65
N SER A 84 -0.48 6.84 -6.88
CA SER A 84 -0.37 5.47 -6.36
C SER A 84 -1.44 4.53 -6.96
N PRO A 85 -1.42 4.27 -8.29
CA PRO A 85 -2.55 3.70 -9.04
C PRO A 85 -2.94 2.29 -8.63
N SER A 86 -2.05 1.51 -8.00
CA SER A 86 -2.42 0.18 -7.48
C SER A 86 -3.40 0.24 -6.30
N MET A 87 -3.60 1.44 -5.73
CA MET A 87 -4.54 1.72 -4.65
C MET A 87 -5.80 2.44 -5.15
N ASP A 88 -5.87 2.80 -6.45
CA ASP A 88 -7.03 3.43 -7.08
C ASP A 88 -8.11 2.39 -7.33
N ILE A 89 -8.86 2.09 -6.29
CA ILE A 89 -9.94 1.11 -6.33
C ILE A 89 -11.15 1.59 -5.51
N LEU A 90 -12.33 1.14 -5.90
CA LEU A 90 -13.57 1.31 -5.14
C LEU A 90 -14.04 0.00 -4.50
N ILE A 91 -13.57 -1.15 -4.99
CA ILE A 91 -13.88 -2.47 -4.44
C ILE A 91 -12.59 -3.18 -4.06
N SER A 92 -12.42 -3.41 -2.76
CA SER A 92 -11.29 -4.14 -2.18
C SER A 92 -11.63 -5.63 -2.12
N SER A 93 -11.30 -6.38 -3.18
CA SER A 93 -11.80 -7.73 -3.41
C SER A 93 -11.38 -8.78 -2.38
N ASN A 94 -10.27 -8.57 -1.66
CA ASN A 94 -9.85 -9.53 -0.63
C ASN A 94 -10.39 -9.19 0.77
N LEU A 95 -11.01 -8.02 0.95
CA LEU A 95 -11.64 -7.65 2.23
C LEU A 95 -12.75 -8.63 2.63
N GLU A 96 -13.46 -9.19 1.65
CA GLU A 96 -14.46 -10.25 1.86
C GLU A 96 -13.97 -11.35 2.80
N ARG A 97 -12.69 -11.74 2.70
CA ARG A 97 -12.12 -12.80 3.54
C ARG A 97 -11.96 -12.36 5.00
N LEU A 98 -11.65 -11.09 5.24
CA LEU A 98 -11.65 -10.54 6.59
C LEU A 98 -13.08 -10.45 7.13
N ILE A 99 -14.04 -9.99 6.30
CA ILE A 99 -15.47 -9.94 6.67
C ILE A 99 -15.97 -11.33 7.09
N TYR A 100 -15.67 -12.37 6.33
CA TYR A 100 -15.98 -13.76 6.69
C TYR A 100 -15.40 -14.15 8.07
N LYS A 101 -14.14 -13.80 8.33
CA LYS A 101 -13.46 -14.12 9.61
C LYS A 101 -14.11 -13.39 10.80
N ILE A 102 -14.36 -12.09 10.68
CA ILE A 102 -14.98 -11.30 11.76
C ILE A 102 -16.46 -11.64 11.95
N ALA A 103 -17.14 -12.14 10.92
CA ALA A 103 -18.48 -12.72 11.04
C ALA A 103 -18.50 -14.06 11.82
N GLY A 104 -17.36 -14.56 12.27
CA GLY A 104 -17.27 -15.85 12.98
C GLY A 104 -17.24 -17.05 12.04
N ASN A 105 -16.77 -16.88 10.81
CA ASN A 105 -16.80 -17.83 9.70
C ASN A 105 -18.24 -18.17 9.24
N ASP A 106 -19.16 -17.23 9.42
CA ASP A 106 -20.55 -17.36 8.93
C ASP A 106 -20.61 -17.05 7.44
N ALA A 107 -20.81 -18.07 6.62
CA ALA A 107 -20.87 -17.97 5.17
C ALA A 107 -22.16 -17.28 4.69
N GLU A 108 -23.28 -17.45 5.40
CA GLU A 108 -24.57 -16.84 5.05
C GLU A 108 -24.49 -15.34 5.27
N LYS A 109 -23.98 -14.90 6.45
CA LYS A 109 -23.79 -13.48 6.75
C LYS A 109 -22.81 -12.81 5.79
N ASN A 110 -21.70 -13.48 5.47
CA ASN A 110 -20.74 -12.97 4.49
C ASN A 110 -21.38 -12.80 3.10
N SER A 111 -22.15 -13.80 2.65
CA SER A 111 -22.85 -13.77 1.36
C SER A 111 -23.89 -12.65 1.31
N GLU A 112 -24.64 -12.42 2.40
CA GLU A 112 -25.60 -11.32 2.52
C GLU A 112 -24.90 -9.96 2.29
N LEU A 113 -23.81 -9.67 3.03
CA LEU A 113 -23.07 -8.41 2.92
C LEU A 113 -22.46 -8.22 1.51
N MET A 114 -21.92 -9.28 0.91
CA MET A 114 -21.37 -9.21 -0.46
C MET A 114 -22.48 -9.01 -1.51
N LYS A 115 -23.68 -9.51 -1.26
CA LYS A 115 -24.84 -9.25 -2.10
C LYS A 115 -25.27 -7.79 -2.01
N GLU A 116 -25.36 -7.21 -0.81
CA GLU A 116 -25.62 -5.78 -0.60
C GLU A 116 -24.59 -4.92 -1.35
N LEU A 117 -23.28 -5.24 -1.24
CA LEU A 117 -22.24 -4.56 -2.00
C LEU A 117 -22.46 -4.61 -3.51
N THR A 118 -22.98 -5.73 -4.02
CA THR A 118 -23.19 -5.93 -5.46
C THR A 118 -24.43 -5.19 -5.95
N THR A 119 -25.53 -5.22 -5.18
CA THR A 119 -26.82 -4.63 -5.56
C THR A 119 -26.90 -3.14 -5.25
N ASP A 120 -26.54 -2.76 -4.03
CA ASP A 120 -26.74 -1.42 -3.51
C ASP A 120 -25.45 -0.59 -3.48
N GLY A 121 -24.31 -1.27 -3.63
CA GLY A 121 -22.97 -0.65 -3.60
C GLY A 121 -22.48 -0.34 -2.19
N VAL A 122 -23.25 -0.72 -1.16
CA VAL A 122 -22.94 -0.42 0.23
C VAL A 122 -23.36 -1.57 1.14
N TYR A 123 -22.60 -1.84 2.19
CA TYR A 123 -22.99 -2.69 3.31
C TYR A 123 -22.46 -2.14 4.64
N THR A 124 -23.10 -2.53 5.74
CA THR A 124 -22.66 -2.17 7.10
C THR A 124 -22.51 -3.45 7.94
N ILE A 125 -21.34 -3.60 8.57
CA ILE A 125 -21.09 -4.69 9.50
C ILE A 125 -21.74 -4.42 10.86
N THR A 126 -22.01 -5.47 11.65
CA THR A 126 -22.54 -5.32 12.98
C THR A 126 -21.50 -4.75 13.96
N ASP A 127 -21.96 -4.22 15.11
CA ASP A 127 -21.07 -3.72 16.16
C ASP A 127 -20.13 -4.82 16.68
N ASP A 128 -20.61 -6.06 16.81
CA ASP A 128 -19.79 -7.21 17.21
C ASP A 128 -18.69 -7.53 16.19
N MET A 129 -18.99 -7.41 14.90
CA MET A 129 -17.97 -7.54 13.84
C MET A 129 -16.98 -6.38 13.88
N LYS A 130 -17.47 -5.15 14.09
CA LYS A 130 -16.63 -3.96 14.19
C LYS A 130 -15.67 -4.05 15.39
N ALA A 131 -16.11 -4.57 16.52
CA ALA A 131 -15.24 -4.79 17.68
C ALA A 131 -14.04 -5.70 17.39
N LYS A 132 -14.21 -6.69 16.48
CA LYS A 132 -13.12 -7.58 16.04
C LYS A 132 -12.10 -6.90 15.10
N LEU A 133 -12.36 -5.69 14.65
CA LEU A 133 -11.41 -4.87 13.88
C LEU A 133 -10.49 -4.03 14.76
N ALA A 134 -10.55 -4.14 16.08
CA ALA A 134 -9.77 -3.32 17.01
C ALA A 134 -8.25 -3.36 16.81
N GLU A 135 -7.73 -4.41 16.17
CA GLU A 135 -6.30 -4.52 15.82
C GLU A 135 -5.93 -3.85 14.48
N PHE A 136 -6.91 -3.36 13.73
CA PHE A 136 -6.70 -2.59 12.52
C PHE A 136 -6.81 -1.10 12.82
N TYR A 137 -5.93 -0.33 12.21
CA TYR A 137 -5.98 1.13 12.14
C TYR A 137 -6.13 1.53 10.68
N GLY A 138 -7.20 2.21 10.33
CA GLY A 138 -7.37 2.78 9.00
C GLY A 138 -6.88 4.24 8.98
N GLY A 139 -6.02 4.57 8.01
CA GLY A 139 -5.58 5.93 7.75
C GLY A 139 -5.54 6.22 6.25
N TYR A 140 -5.42 7.50 5.88
CA TYR A 140 -5.23 7.87 4.48
C TYR A 140 -4.25 9.03 4.33
N ALA A 141 -3.65 9.13 3.14
CA ALA A 141 -2.81 10.25 2.72
C ALA A 141 -3.36 10.87 1.43
N THR A 142 -3.36 12.19 1.39
CA THR A 142 -3.64 12.95 0.18
C THR A 142 -2.43 12.94 -0.76
N GLU A 143 -2.64 13.28 -2.05
CA GLU A 143 -1.54 13.42 -3.01
C GLU A 143 -0.46 14.41 -2.53
N ALA A 144 -0.88 15.55 -1.95
CA ALA A 144 0.07 16.54 -1.42
C ALA A 144 0.90 15.99 -0.24
N GLU A 145 0.28 15.25 0.67
CA GLU A 145 0.98 14.61 1.79
C GLU A 145 1.92 13.51 1.32
N THR A 146 1.50 12.74 0.31
CA THR A 146 2.31 11.70 -0.33
C THR A 146 3.58 12.28 -0.94
N ALA A 147 3.45 13.34 -1.74
CA ALA A 147 4.59 14.03 -2.33
C ALA A 147 5.53 14.65 -1.26
N ALA A 148 4.94 15.31 -0.26
CA ALA A 148 5.73 15.87 0.86
C ALA A 148 6.50 14.79 1.64
N THR A 149 5.93 13.59 1.78
CA THR A 149 6.61 12.48 2.46
C THR A 149 7.75 11.91 1.64
N ILE A 150 7.63 11.78 0.32
CA ILE A 150 8.75 11.38 -0.56
C ILE A 150 9.92 12.34 -0.37
N LYS A 151 9.65 13.65 -0.49
CA LYS A 151 10.67 14.68 -0.30
C LYS A 151 11.30 14.62 1.08
N LYS A 152 10.50 14.52 2.13
CA LYS A 152 10.96 14.47 3.52
C LYS A 152 11.90 13.28 3.76
N VAL A 153 11.51 12.08 3.31
CA VAL A 153 12.33 10.86 3.50
C VAL A 153 13.64 10.98 2.73
N TYR A 154 13.60 11.53 1.51
CA TYR A 154 14.83 11.81 0.77
C TYR A 154 15.75 12.77 1.51
N GLU A 155 15.23 13.91 2.00
CA GLU A 155 16.02 14.93 2.69
C GLU A 155 16.56 14.49 4.06
N SER A 156 15.82 13.62 4.80
CA SER A 156 16.22 13.20 6.14
C SER A 156 17.08 11.94 6.17
N ASP A 157 16.84 11.02 5.25
CA ASP A 157 17.41 9.67 5.32
C ASP A 157 18.24 9.30 4.07
N ASP A 158 18.37 10.21 3.10
CA ASP A 158 19.02 9.98 1.81
C ASP A 158 18.48 8.72 1.11
N TYR A 159 17.17 8.50 1.26
CA TYR A 159 16.48 7.32 0.76
C TYR A 159 15.24 7.69 -0.05
N ILE A 160 15.11 7.11 -1.25
CA ILE A 160 14.00 7.40 -2.16
C ILE A 160 12.98 6.27 -2.10
N ILE A 161 11.76 6.60 -1.69
CA ILE A 161 10.61 5.69 -1.64
C ILE A 161 9.68 5.91 -2.82
N ASP A 162 8.95 4.87 -3.21
CA ASP A 162 7.89 4.97 -4.22
C ASP A 162 6.61 5.61 -3.64
N THR A 163 5.69 5.97 -4.53
CA THR A 163 4.44 6.67 -4.17
C THR A 163 3.55 5.85 -3.23
N HIS A 164 3.49 4.53 -3.36
CA HIS A 164 2.68 3.66 -2.50
C HIS A 164 3.30 3.56 -1.10
N THR A 165 4.62 3.36 -1.04
CA THR A 165 5.35 3.37 0.24
C THR A 165 5.22 4.71 0.93
N ALA A 166 5.19 5.82 0.18
CA ALA A 166 4.99 7.16 0.73
C ALA A 166 3.60 7.35 1.35
N VAL A 167 2.54 6.80 0.74
CA VAL A 167 1.20 6.77 1.37
C VAL A 167 1.26 6.06 2.72
N ALA A 168 1.88 4.88 2.78
CA ALA A 168 2.02 4.14 4.03
C ALA A 168 2.85 4.92 5.06
N ALA A 169 4.01 5.45 4.70
CA ALA A 169 4.86 6.23 5.60
C ALA A 169 4.14 7.48 6.14
N THR A 170 3.31 8.14 5.33
CA THR A 170 2.46 9.26 5.77
C THR A 170 1.45 8.80 6.82
N VAL A 171 0.75 7.70 6.56
CA VAL A 171 -0.26 7.15 7.48
C VAL A 171 0.39 6.66 8.76
N TYR A 172 1.56 6.04 8.69
CA TYR A 172 2.35 5.68 9.88
C TYR A 172 2.69 6.91 10.74
N GLY A 173 3.14 8.00 10.12
CA GLY A 173 3.40 9.25 10.83
C GLY A 173 2.16 9.79 11.55
N LYS A 174 0.99 9.75 10.91
CA LYS A 174 -0.30 10.13 11.52
C LYS A 174 -0.66 9.21 12.68
N TYR A 175 -0.52 7.91 12.50
CA TYR A 175 -0.77 6.89 13.53
C TYR A 175 0.07 7.14 14.78
N VAL A 176 1.38 7.34 14.61
CA VAL A 176 2.29 7.62 15.75
C VAL A 176 1.93 8.94 16.43
N ALA A 177 1.60 9.98 15.67
CA ALA A 177 1.21 11.27 16.22
C ALA A 177 -0.09 11.19 17.03
N GLU A 178 -1.04 10.37 16.59
CA GLU A 178 -2.34 10.19 17.26
C GLU A 178 -2.26 9.30 18.50
N THR A 179 -1.50 8.20 18.41
CA THR A 179 -1.52 7.14 19.44
C THR A 179 -0.33 7.19 20.40
N GLY A 180 0.78 7.81 19.99
CA GLY A 180 2.06 7.74 20.70
C GLY A 180 2.70 6.35 20.72
N ASP A 181 2.20 5.40 19.92
CA ASP A 181 2.72 4.02 19.85
C ASP A 181 4.15 4.02 19.28
N LYS A 182 5.06 3.37 20.01
CA LYS A 182 6.49 3.23 19.66
C LYS A 182 6.87 1.79 19.31
N THR A 183 5.89 0.92 19.14
CA THR A 183 6.12 -0.46 18.73
C THR A 183 6.87 -0.48 17.38
N PRO A 184 7.96 -1.23 17.24
CA PRO A 184 8.67 -1.37 15.97
C PRO A 184 7.71 -1.71 14.85
N THR A 185 7.75 -0.94 13.76
CA THR A 185 6.78 -1.06 12.67
C THR A 185 7.49 -1.41 11.37
N VAL A 186 6.97 -2.40 10.67
CA VAL A 186 7.39 -2.76 9.31
C VAL A 186 6.45 -2.09 8.32
N ILE A 187 6.97 -1.19 7.50
CA ILE A 187 6.26 -0.60 6.38
C ILE A 187 6.52 -1.45 5.13
N ALA A 188 5.45 -1.95 4.53
CA ALA A 188 5.58 -2.75 3.31
C ALA A 188 5.88 -1.87 2.10
N SER A 189 7.10 -1.93 1.59
CA SER A 189 7.49 -1.29 0.33
C SER A 189 7.08 -2.21 -0.83
N THR A 190 6.01 -1.84 -1.54
CA THR A 190 5.34 -2.72 -2.51
C THR A 190 5.71 -2.46 -3.96
N ALA A 191 6.42 -1.38 -4.24
CA ALA A 191 6.85 -1.00 -5.58
C ALA A 191 8.25 -0.38 -5.58
N SER A 192 8.80 -0.17 -6.77
CA SER A 192 10.06 0.53 -6.98
C SER A 192 9.79 1.99 -7.37
N PRO A 193 10.60 2.97 -6.92
CA PRO A 193 10.57 4.34 -7.41
C PRO A 193 10.65 4.44 -8.94
N TYR A 194 11.40 3.55 -9.57
CA TYR A 194 11.52 3.48 -11.03
C TYR A 194 10.21 3.18 -11.77
N LYS A 195 9.22 2.60 -11.11
CA LYS A 195 7.90 2.38 -11.70
C LYS A 195 7.07 3.68 -11.77
N PHE A 196 7.40 4.64 -10.94
CA PHE A 196 6.68 5.92 -10.79
C PHE A 196 7.65 7.11 -10.85
N THR A 197 8.68 6.98 -11.69
CA THR A 197 9.84 7.89 -11.73
C THR A 197 9.43 9.35 -11.78
N ARG A 198 8.52 9.74 -12.69
CA ARG A 198 8.07 11.14 -12.81
C ARG A 198 7.45 11.67 -11.53
N SER A 199 6.53 10.91 -10.92
CA SER A 199 5.85 11.33 -9.68
C SER A 199 6.83 11.44 -8.52
N VAL A 200 7.79 10.52 -8.42
CA VAL A 200 8.81 10.52 -7.38
C VAL A 200 9.78 11.69 -7.56
N MET A 201 10.29 11.90 -8.76
CA MET A 201 11.24 12.98 -9.05
C MET A 201 10.62 14.36 -8.86
N ASN A 202 9.39 14.56 -9.37
CA ASN A 202 8.67 15.83 -9.20
C ASN A 202 8.33 16.12 -7.72
N ALA A 203 8.11 15.08 -6.92
CA ALA A 203 7.91 15.24 -5.47
C ALA A 203 9.20 15.71 -4.75
N ILE A 204 10.37 15.27 -5.20
CA ILE A 204 11.67 15.70 -4.67
C ILE A 204 11.95 17.14 -5.08
N ASP A 205 11.86 17.45 -6.38
CA ASP A 205 12.08 18.79 -6.92
C ASP A 205 11.20 19.02 -8.17
N PRO A 206 10.33 20.06 -8.16
CA PRO A 206 9.49 20.41 -9.30
C PRO A 206 10.25 20.75 -10.59
N GLU A 207 11.53 21.10 -10.53
CA GLU A 207 12.34 21.38 -11.72
C GLU A 207 12.48 20.15 -12.64
N TYR A 208 12.34 18.95 -12.09
CA TYR A 208 12.34 17.70 -12.86
C TYR A 208 11.16 17.54 -13.82
N ASP A 209 10.07 18.30 -13.66
CA ASP A 209 8.91 18.23 -14.56
C ASP A 209 9.23 18.60 -16.01
N SER A 210 10.29 19.39 -16.20
CA SER A 210 10.77 19.80 -17.54
C SER A 210 11.50 18.67 -18.31
N LYS A 211 11.87 17.57 -17.64
CA LYS A 211 12.62 16.47 -18.23
C LYS A 211 11.70 15.40 -18.83
N THR A 212 12.21 14.66 -19.81
CA THR A 212 11.54 13.49 -20.37
C THR A 212 11.59 12.32 -19.38
N ASP A 213 10.71 11.33 -19.54
CA ASP A 213 10.67 10.15 -18.66
C ASP A 213 12.01 9.36 -18.67
N PHE A 214 12.70 9.35 -19.82
CA PHE A 214 14.00 8.70 -19.93
C PHE A 214 15.09 9.43 -19.16
N GLU A 215 15.16 10.75 -19.32
CA GLU A 215 16.09 11.58 -18.53
C GLU A 215 15.83 11.44 -17.03
N LEU A 216 14.57 11.32 -16.63
CA LEU A 216 14.21 11.12 -15.23
C LEU A 216 14.69 9.77 -14.67
N VAL A 217 14.72 8.70 -15.47
CA VAL A 217 15.28 7.42 -15.05
C VAL A 217 16.79 7.56 -14.75
N ASP A 218 17.52 8.22 -15.64
CA ASP A 218 18.96 8.45 -15.45
C ASP A 218 19.24 9.36 -14.23
N GLU A 219 18.41 10.38 -14.02
CA GLU A 219 18.53 11.25 -12.85
C GLU A 219 18.20 10.51 -11.55
N LEU A 220 17.17 9.65 -11.56
CA LEU A 220 16.83 8.84 -10.40
C LEU A 220 17.97 7.86 -10.03
N GLU A 221 18.65 7.26 -11.02
CA GLU A 221 19.83 6.43 -10.78
C GLU A 221 20.94 7.22 -10.09
N LYS A 222 21.26 8.41 -10.60
CA LYS A 222 22.29 9.28 -10.03
C LYS A 222 21.93 9.71 -8.61
N LEU A 223 20.65 10.05 -8.38
CA LEU A 223 20.20 10.59 -7.11
C LEU A 223 20.10 9.50 -6.04
N SER A 224 19.58 8.32 -6.40
CA SER A 224 19.41 7.21 -5.46
C SER A 224 20.65 6.33 -5.26
N GLY A 225 21.60 6.37 -6.20
CA GLY A 225 22.70 5.41 -6.24
C GLY A 225 22.29 3.97 -6.51
N VAL A 226 21.00 3.73 -6.81
CA VAL A 226 20.44 2.40 -7.10
C VAL A 226 20.35 2.20 -8.60
N LYS A 227 20.97 1.13 -9.13
CA LYS A 227 20.95 0.81 -10.55
C LYS A 227 19.55 0.69 -11.10
N VAL A 228 19.37 1.14 -12.34
CA VAL A 228 18.12 0.94 -13.08
C VAL A 228 17.80 -0.56 -13.14
N PRO A 229 16.58 -0.99 -12.74
CA PRO A 229 16.20 -2.39 -12.83
C PRO A 229 16.19 -2.88 -14.30
N GLN A 230 16.65 -4.10 -14.55
CA GLN A 230 16.72 -4.70 -15.89
C GLN A 230 15.41 -4.57 -16.67
N ALA A 231 14.27 -4.75 -16.01
CA ALA A 231 12.96 -4.61 -16.65
C ALA A 231 12.69 -3.18 -17.21
N ILE A 232 13.27 -2.16 -16.62
CA ILE A 232 13.18 -0.78 -17.11
C ILE A 232 14.16 -0.58 -18.25
N GLU A 233 15.41 -1.09 -18.14
CA GLU A 233 16.39 -1.06 -19.23
C GLU A 233 15.87 -1.77 -20.48
N ASP A 234 15.21 -2.92 -20.31
CA ASP A 234 14.59 -3.66 -21.42
C ASP A 234 13.51 -2.84 -22.14
N ILE A 235 12.66 -2.10 -21.38
CA ILE A 235 11.66 -1.20 -21.97
C ILE A 235 12.35 -0.07 -22.75
N LEU A 236 13.38 0.54 -22.18
CA LEU A 236 14.14 1.60 -22.84
C LEU A 236 14.78 1.11 -24.16
N SER A 237 15.28 -0.13 -24.18
CA SER A 237 15.86 -0.74 -25.40
C SER A 237 14.80 -1.07 -26.45
N LEU A 238 13.60 -1.52 -26.06
CA LEU A 238 12.51 -1.90 -26.97
C LEU A 238 11.93 -0.69 -27.73
N ILE A 239 11.93 0.50 -27.16
CA ILE A 239 11.45 1.72 -27.83
C ILE A 239 12.31 2.09 -29.03
N HIS A 240 13.59 1.71 -29.05
CA HIS A 240 14.48 1.88 -30.19
C HIS A 240 14.34 0.78 -31.28
N ILE A 241 13.59 -0.29 -31.01
CA ILE A 241 13.48 -1.48 -31.91
C ILE A 241 12.12 -1.53 -32.60
N SER A 242 11.07 -0.91 -32.09
CA SER A 242 9.73 -0.98 -32.69
C SER A 242 9.34 0.27 -33.44
N GLU A 243 9.75 0.38 -34.70
CA GLU A 243 8.86 1.08 -35.65
C GLU A 243 7.59 0.23 -35.81
N PRO A 244 6.39 0.84 -35.74
CA PRO A 244 5.17 0.09 -35.99
C PRO A 244 5.23 -0.47 -37.41
N THR A 245 5.32 -1.79 -37.52
CA THR A 245 5.22 -2.48 -38.81
C THR A 245 3.88 -2.06 -39.40
N ARG A 246 3.90 -1.20 -40.42
CA ARG A 246 2.71 -0.91 -41.24
C ARG A 246 2.23 -2.25 -41.77
N ARG A 247 1.06 -2.70 -41.29
CA ARG A 247 0.32 -3.75 -41.93
C ARG A 247 0.10 -3.32 -43.38
N VAL A 248 0.85 -3.91 -44.29
CA VAL A 248 0.51 -3.90 -45.72
C VAL A 248 -0.71 -4.81 -45.79
N VAL A 249 -1.89 -4.20 -45.94
CA VAL A 249 -3.11 -4.91 -46.32
C VAL A 249 -2.96 -5.16 -47.83
N ILE A 250 -2.75 -6.42 -48.22
CA ILE A 250 -2.88 -6.90 -49.60
C ILE A 250 -4.35 -7.25 -49.80
#